data_25e02a2a2bbb7a4cee207260830028ba
#
_entry.id   25e02a2a2bbb7a4cee207260830028ba
#
_cell.length_a   1.000
_cell.length_b   1.000
_cell.length_c   1.000
_cell.angle_alpha   90.00
_cell.angle_beta   90.00
_cell.angle_gamma   90.00
#
_symmetry.space_group_name_H-M   'P 1'
#
loop_
_entity.id
_entity.type
_entity.pdbx_description
1 polymer ?
#
loop_
_entity_poly.entity_id
_entity_poly.type
_entity_poly.pdbx_seq_one_letter_code
_entity_poly.pdbx_strand_id
1 'polypeptide(L)'
;RHFFTMAEVKRMIDTMSLFKLNRLHLHLTDGPGWRLEIKKYPLLTAMSAWRVPLASGEWNWQEVKLAIQENDPEATYGGFYTQEQMKEIIAYARSRRVTVVPEIELPGHAYAAMHAYGELVCDGVNFPVEGKKGRDTVCMGRPETLRFVKDVVDELKTIFPPGSPIHLGHDEVSTESWRNCKYCQSRLKELNENSLKALGRDFLQQVASYVLSLIHI
;
A
#
# COMPACT_ATOMS: atom_id res chain seq x y z
N ARG A 1 -7.30 3.70 2.89
CA ARG A 1 -7.44 5.16 2.90
C ARG A 1 -7.69 5.72 4.29
N HIS A 2 -8.76 5.31 4.97
CA HIS A 2 -9.07 5.67 6.36
C HIS A 2 -8.80 4.50 7.30
N PHE A 3 -8.47 4.79 8.56
CA PHE A 3 -8.35 3.76 9.58
C PHE A 3 -9.72 3.52 10.24
N PHE A 4 -10.07 2.26 10.41
CA PHE A 4 -11.20 1.81 11.19
C PHE A 4 -10.70 0.95 12.35
N THR A 5 -11.28 1.12 13.52
CA THR A 5 -10.92 0.30 14.68
C THR A 5 -11.29 -1.17 14.46
N MET A 6 -10.63 -2.08 15.17
CA MET A 6 -10.97 -3.51 15.11
C MET A 6 -12.46 -3.78 15.42
N ALA A 7 -13.04 -3.00 16.34
CA ALA A 7 -14.45 -3.13 16.70
C ALA A 7 -15.38 -2.78 15.51
N GLU A 8 -15.04 -1.72 14.76
CA GLU A 8 -15.77 -1.32 13.56
C GLU A 8 -15.67 -2.35 12.45
N VAL A 9 -14.46 -2.89 12.22
CA VAL A 9 -14.25 -3.94 11.21
C VAL A 9 -15.02 -5.21 11.59
N LYS A 10 -15.02 -5.61 12.86
CA LYS A 10 -15.81 -6.77 13.33
C LYS A 10 -17.31 -6.56 13.15
N ARG A 11 -17.85 -5.36 13.47
CA ARG A 11 -19.25 -5.04 13.18
C ARG A 11 -19.58 -5.10 11.69
N MET A 12 -18.68 -4.63 10.84
CA MET A 12 -18.83 -4.76 9.38
C MET A 12 -18.91 -6.23 8.96
N ILE A 13 -18.02 -7.08 9.49
CA ILE A 13 -18.01 -8.53 9.22
C ILE A 13 -19.33 -9.19 9.68
N ASP A 14 -19.86 -8.83 10.85
CA ASP A 14 -21.12 -9.34 11.33
C ASP A 14 -22.28 -8.94 10.38
N THR A 15 -22.31 -7.67 9.96
CA THR A 15 -23.29 -7.18 8.97
C THR A 15 -23.16 -7.93 7.64
N MET A 16 -21.95 -8.09 7.13
CA MET A 16 -21.69 -8.85 5.90
C MET A 16 -22.23 -10.28 6.00
N SER A 17 -21.99 -10.95 7.14
CA SER A 17 -22.46 -12.31 7.38
C SER A 17 -23.99 -12.41 7.33
N LEU A 18 -24.72 -11.44 7.90
CA LEU A 18 -26.18 -11.38 7.84
C LEU A 18 -26.70 -11.27 6.40
N PHE A 19 -26.03 -10.50 5.56
CA PHE A 19 -26.37 -10.33 4.15
C PHE A 19 -25.71 -11.38 3.22
N LYS A 20 -25.09 -12.42 3.77
CA LYS A 20 -24.41 -13.48 3.01
C LYS A 20 -23.28 -12.97 2.09
N LEU A 21 -22.70 -11.82 2.41
CA LEU A 21 -21.47 -11.35 1.78
C LEU A 21 -20.30 -12.12 2.38
N ASN A 22 -19.44 -12.65 1.53
CA ASN A 22 -18.42 -13.62 1.95
C ASN A 22 -16.98 -13.18 1.67
N ARG A 23 -16.76 -11.96 1.19
CA ARG A 23 -15.42 -11.41 0.96
C ARG A 23 -15.35 -9.98 1.44
N LEU A 24 -14.45 -9.71 2.39
CA LEU A 24 -14.11 -8.37 2.86
C LEU A 24 -12.80 -7.93 2.21
N HIS A 25 -12.89 -7.01 1.28
CA HIS A 25 -11.74 -6.39 0.67
C HIS A 25 -11.28 -5.21 1.52
N LEU A 26 -10.06 -5.28 2.05
CA LEU A 26 -9.44 -4.24 2.86
C LEU A 26 -8.39 -3.50 2.03
N HIS A 27 -8.69 -2.25 1.66
CA HIS A 27 -7.76 -1.33 1.03
C HIS A 27 -6.82 -0.76 2.11
N LEU A 28 -5.74 -1.48 2.39
CA LEU A 28 -4.85 -1.24 3.54
C LEU A 28 -3.84 -0.14 3.30
N THR A 29 -3.54 0.18 2.05
CA THR A 29 -2.53 1.18 1.70
C THR A 29 -3.05 2.12 0.63
N ASP A 30 -2.72 3.41 0.77
CA ASP A 30 -3.06 4.47 -0.18
C ASP A 30 -2.20 5.71 0.15
N GLY A 31 -2.24 6.74 -0.67
CA GLY A 31 -1.55 8.00 -0.41
C GLY A 31 -1.77 8.56 1.00
N PRO A 32 -3.02 8.58 1.54
CA PRO A 32 -3.32 9.11 2.87
C PRO A 32 -2.89 8.23 4.05
N GLY A 33 -2.32 7.07 3.82
CA GLY A 33 -1.77 6.29 4.91
C GLY A 33 -1.61 4.80 4.65
N TRP A 34 -0.71 4.20 5.42
CA TRP A 34 -0.41 2.77 5.46
C TRP A 34 -1.01 2.14 6.72
N ARG A 35 -1.79 1.06 6.59
CA ARG A 35 -2.65 0.56 7.67
C ARG A 35 -2.31 -0.84 8.18
N LEU A 36 -1.18 -1.41 7.80
CA LEU A 36 -0.74 -2.73 8.24
C LEU A 36 0.72 -2.69 8.68
N GLU A 37 1.01 -3.26 9.83
CA GLU A 37 2.38 -3.42 10.32
C GLU A 37 3.19 -4.33 9.38
N ILE A 38 4.32 -3.80 8.92
CA ILE A 38 5.37 -4.53 8.21
C ILE A 38 6.64 -4.37 9.03
N LYS A 39 7.05 -5.43 9.72
CA LYS A 39 8.16 -5.36 10.71
C LYS A 39 9.48 -4.95 10.09
N LYS A 40 9.72 -5.36 8.83
CA LYS A 40 10.91 -4.98 8.07
C LYS A 40 10.92 -3.51 7.70
N TYR A 41 9.76 -2.87 7.65
CA TYR A 41 9.59 -1.47 7.27
C TYR A 41 8.80 -0.67 8.32
N PRO A 42 9.36 -0.47 9.53
CA PRO A 42 8.63 0.09 10.66
C PRO A 42 8.13 1.53 10.45
N LEU A 43 8.81 2.34 9.63
CA LEU A 43 8.39 3.72 9.35
C LEU A 43 7.04 3.79 8.61
N LEU A 44 6.60 2.72 7.93
CA LEU A 44 5.28 2.67 7.31
C LEU A 44 4.15 2.90 8.33
N THR A 45 4.33 2.43 9.56
CA THR A 45 3.34 2.57 10.62
C THR A 45 3.72 3.61 11.68
N ALA A 46 5.00 3.84 11.91
CA ALA A 46 5.46 4.87 12.84
C ALA A 46 5.18 6.30 12.32
N MET A 47 5.26 6.51 11.01
CA MET A 47 5.03 7.81 10.37
C MET A 47 3.82 7.77 9.44
N SER A 48 3.83 6.91 8.43
CA SER A 48 2.87 6.97 7.33
C SER A 48 1.49 6.40 7.66
N ALA A 49 1.25 5.90 8.87
CA ALA A 49 -0.09 5.61 9.38
C ALA A 49 -0.78 6.83 10.02
N TRP A 50 -0.05 7.92 10.22
CA TRP A 50 -0.50 9.08 10.95
C TRP A 50 -0.47 10.34 10.09
N ARG A 51 -1.41 11.25 10.32
CA ARG A 51 -1.50 12.50 9.57
C ARG A 51 -2.09 13.62 10.43
N VAL A 52 -1.79 14.84 10.03
CA VAL A 52 -2.38 16.04 10.62
C VAL A 52 -3.86 16.08 10.23
N PRO A 53 -4.80 16.27 11.19
CA PRO A 53 -6.21 16.50 10.89
C PRO A 53 -6.39 17.73 10.02
N LEU A 54 -7.31 17.70 9.07
CA LEU A 54 -7.62 18.87 8.27
C LEU A 54 -8.41 19.87 9.11
N ALA A 55 -8.02 21.15 9.04
CA ALA A 55 -8.65 22.21 9.82
C ALA A 55 -10.14 22.43 9.47
N SER A 56 -10.52 22.17 8.21
CA SER A 56 -11.91 22.22 7.75
C SER A 56 -12.79 21.11 8.30
N GLY A 57 -12.20 20.04 8.82
CA GLY A 57 -12.91 18.79 9.17
C GLY A 57 -13.43 18.01 7.95
N GLU A 58 -13.38 18.59 6.76
CA GLU A 58 -13.76 17.95 5.51
C GLU A 58 -12.57 17.19 4.91
N TRP A 59 -12.86 16.05 4.28
CA TRP A 59 -11.84 15.26 3.63
C TRP A 59 -11.37 15.94 2.33
N ASN A 60 -10.07 16.27 2.26
CA ASN A 60 -9.42 16.75 1.05
C ASN A 60 -8.09 16.00 0.85
N TRP A 61 -8.03 15.13 -0.14
CA TRP A 61 -6.84 14.34 -0.43
C TRP A 61 -5.63 15.18 -0.85
N GLN A 62 -5.85 16.40 -1.37
CA GLN A 62 -4.79 17.33 -1.79
C GLN A 62 -4.07 17.99 -0.59
N GLU A 63 -4.71 17.97 0.59
CA GLU A 63 -4.21 18.59 1.81
C GLU A 63 -3.67 17.57 2.82
N VAL A 64 -3.47 16.31 2.39
CA VAL A 64 -2.93 15.29 3.28
C VAL A 64 -1.50 15.61 3.67
N LYS A 65 -1.28 15.79 4.97
CA LYS A 65 0.04 15.92 5.58
C LYS A 65 0.29 14.71 6.49
N LEU A 66 1.18 13.83 6.08
CA LEU A 66 1.63 12.70 6.93
C LEU A 66 2.57 13.20 8.02
N ALA A 67 2.69 12.44 9.11
CA ALA A 67 3.66 12.69 10.17
C ALA A 67 5.08 12.82 9.58
N ILE A 68 5.80 13.86 9.97
CA ILE A 68 7.17 14.13 9.50
C ILE A 68 8.24 13.41 10.32
N GLN A 69 7.85 12.86 11.46
CA GLN A 69 8.69 12.08 12.37
C GLN A 69 7.83 11.11 13.17
N GLU A 70 8.46 10.17 13.81
CA GLU A 70 7.78 9.29 14.75
C GLU A 70 7.21 10.10 15.92
N ASN A 71 5.98 9.77 16.35
CA ASN A 71 5.26 10.47 17.43
C ASN A 71 5.09 11.99 17.18
N ASP A 72 4.90 12.37 15.93
CA ASP A 72 4.61 13.75 15.55
C ASP A 72 3.37 14.27 16.29
N PRO A 73 3.50 15.32 17.13
CA PRO A 73 2.39 15.80 17.95
C PRO A 73 1.24 16.41 17.17
N GLU A 74 1.48 16.83 15.92
CA GLU A 74 0.45 17.38 15.04
C GLU A 74 -0.33 16.28 14.30
N ALA A 75 0.28 15.13 14.09
CA ALA A 75 -0.30 14.02 13.32
C ALA A 75 -1.18 13.11 14.19
N THR A 76 -2.28 13.64 14.68
CA THR A 76 -3.15 12.96 15.66
C THR A 76 -4.24 12.06 15.04
N TYR A 77 -4.43 12.11 13.72
CA TYR A 77 -5.38 11.24 13.02
C TYR A 77 -4.67 10.08 12.34
N GLY A 78 -5.09 8.87 12.63
CA GLY A 78 -4.54 7.69 11.98
C GLY A 78 -4.73 6.41 12.77
N GLY A 79 -3.90 5.44 12.44
CA GLY A 79 -3.85 4.13 13.04
C GLY A 79 -3.50 3.06 12.02
N PHE A 80 -3.16 1.89 12.53
CA PHE A 80 -2.83 0.72 11.73
C PHE A 80 -3.18 -0.55 12.52
N TYR A 81 -3.19 -1.68 11.83
CA TYR A 81 -3.32 -2.99 12.46
C TYR A 81 -1.93 -3.58 12.66
N THR A 82 -1.63 -4.03 13.88
CA THR A 82 -0.49 -4.92 14.10
C THR A 82 -0.73 -6.24 13.37
N GLN A 83 0.32 -7.02 13.14
CA GLN A 83 0.16 -8.33 12.52
C GLN A 83 -0.77 -9.23 13.34
N GLU A 84 -0.69 -9.19 14.67
CA GLU A 84 -1.56 -9.97 15.56
C GLU A 84 -3.02 -9.49 15.50
N GLN A 85 -3.25 -8.19 15.45
CA GLN A 85 -4.60 -7.64 15.26
C GLN A 85 -5.20 -8.05 13.91
N MET A 86 -4.40 -8.08 12.85
CA MET A 86 -4.87 -8.53 11.54
C MET A 86 -5.21 -10.03 11.56
N LYS A 87 -4.39 -10.86 12.20
CA LYS A 87 -4.69 -12.29 12.41
C LYS A 87 -5.99 -12.48 13.20
N GLU A 88 -6.24 -11.65 14.21
CA GLU A 88 -7.47 -11.68 14.98
C GLU A 88 -8.69 -11.33 14.11
N ILE A 89 -8.59 -10.29 13.26
CA ILE A 89 -9.63 -9.92 12.29
C ILE A 89 -9.90 -11.09 11.33
N ILE A 90 -8.86 -11.72 10.80
CA ILE A 90 -8.97 -12.85 9.87
C ILE A 90 -9.67 -14.04 10.54
N ALA A 91 -9.28 -14.39 11.78
CA ALA A 91 -9.90 -15.46 12.53
C ALA A 91 -11.39 -15.18 12.81
N TYR A 92 -11.71 -13.94 13.18
CA TYR A 92 -13.08 -13.50 13.39
C TYR A 92 -13.92 -13.58 12.12
N ALA A 93 -13.41 -13.08 10.99
CA ALA A 93 -14.05 -13.15 9.69
C ALA A 93 -14.32 -14.60 9.27
N ARG A 94 -13.32 -15.47 9.44
CA ARG A 94 -13.45 -16.91 9.13
C ARG A 94 -14.57 -17.58 9.92
N SER A 95 -14.76 -17.22 11.20
CA SER A 95 -15.87 -17.72 12.02
C SER A 95 -17.25 -17.31 11.50
N ARG A 96 -17.34 -16.25 10.67
CA ARG A 96 -18.52 -15.75 9.98
C ARG A 96 -18.58 -16.15 8.50
N ARG A 97 -17.68 -17.03 8.04
CA ARG A 97 -17.55 -17.45 6.64
C ARG A 97 -17.24 -16.28 5.69
N VAL A 98 -16.54 -15.27 6.19
CA VAL A 98 -16.04 -14.13 5.41
C VAL A 98 -14.53 -14.29 5.22
N THR A 99 -14.08 -14.19 3.97
CA THR A 99 -12.65 -14.17 3.63
C THR A 99 -12.17 -12.72 3.57
N VAL A 100 -11.08 -12.41 4.27
CA VAL A 100 -10.41 -11.11 4.17
C VAL A 100 -9.44 -11.12 2.98
N VAL A 101 -9.57 -10.12 2.11
CA VAL A 101 -8.70 -9.89 0.95
C VAL A 101 -7.91 -8.62 1.21
N PRO A 102 -6.61 -8.69 1.52
CA PRO A 102 -5.78 -7.50 1.65
C PRO A 102 -5.48 -6.91 0.29
N GLU A 103 -5.49 -5.58 0.21
CA GLU A 103 -4.94 -4.84 -0.91
C GLU A 103 -3.71 -4.06 -0.47
N ILE A 104 -2.64 -4.25 -1.22
CA ILE A 104 -1.42 -3.43 -1.15
C ILE A 104 -1.33 -2.68 -2.47
N GLU A 105 -1.68 -1.41 -2.42
CA GLU A 105 -1.78 -0.55 -3.60
C GLU A 105 -0.40 -0.14 -4.09
N LEU A 106 -0.04 -0.58 -5.28
CA LEU A 106 1.19 -0.25 -5.99
C LEU A 106 0.98 -0.43 -7.51
N PRO A 107 1.67 0.31 -8.35
CA PRO A 107 2.72 1.31 -8.06
C PRO A 107 2.19 2.72 -7.81
N GLY A 108 0.90 2.99 -8.08
CA GLY A 108 0.22 4.24 -7.79
C GLY A 108 -0.23 4.32 -6.33
N HIS A 109 -0.83 5.45 -5.95
CA HIS A 109 -1.35 5.70 -4.60
C HIS A 109 -0.34 5.39 -3.47
N ALA A 110 0.96 5.46 -3.78
CA ALA A 110 2.05 4.99 -2.93
C ALA A 110 2.70 6.12 -2.11
N TYR A 111 2.07 7.30 -2.01
CA TYR A 111 2.63 8.44 -1.30
C TYR A 111 3.06 8.08 0.12
N ALA A 112 2.25 7.33 0.87
CA ALA A 112 2.57 6.90 2.22
C ALA A 112 3.85 6.04 2.28
N ALA A 113 4.04 5.11 1.35
CA ALA A 113 5.25 4.30 1.26
C ALA A 113 6.48 5.13 0.88
N MET A 114 6.33 6.02 -0.11
CA MET A 114 7.39 6.91 -0.58
C MET A 114 7.78 7.94 0.50
N HIS A 115 6.83 8.37 1.33
CA HIS A 115 7.08 9.29 2.46
C HIS A 115 7.95 8.63 3.53
N ALA A 116 7.68 7.36 3.85
CA ALA A 116 8.48 6.60 4.80
C ALA A 116 9.85 6.19 4.24
N TYR A 117 9.93 5.89 2.93
CA TYR A 117 11.10 5.31 2.29
C TYR A 117 11.41 6.02 0.97
N GLY A 118 12.27 7.04 1.05
CA GLY A 118 12.63 7.89 -0.08
C GLY A 118 13.34 7.17 -1.24
N GLU A 119 13.90 5.97 -1.00
CA GLU A 119 14.47 5.12 -2.04
C GLU A 119 13.43 4.60 -3.04
N LEU A 120 12.13 4.68 -2.70
CA LEU A 120 11.04 4.34 -3.62
C LEU A 120 10.72 5.47 -4.60
N VAL A 121 11.25 6.67 -4.36
CA VAL A 121 10.98 7.87 -5.18
C VAL A 121 11.84 7.86 -6.45
N CYS A 122 11.26 8.28 -7.57
CA CYS A 122 11.99 8.46 -8.82
C CYS A 122 13.09 9.55 -8.71
N ASP A 123 14.18 9.33 -9.42
CA ASP A 123 15.25 10.33 -9.55
C ASP A 123 14.72 11.61 -10.20
N GLY A 124 15.12 12.77 -9.65
CA GLY A 124 14.68 14.08 -10.13
C GLY A 124 13.27 14.49 -9.67
N VAL A 125 12.59 13.69 -8.84
CA VAL A 125 11.33 14.07 -8.19
C VAL A 125 11.64 14.64 -6.81
N ASN A 126 11.30 15.91 -6.60
CA ASN A 126 11.35 16.52 -5.27
C ASN A 126 10.22 15.94 -4.42
N PHE A 127 10.57 15.34 -3.30
CA PHE A 127 9.63 14.74 -2.38
C PHE A 127 9.83 15.31 -0.97
N PRO A 128 8.79 15.60 -0.15
CA PRO A 128 7.38 15.34 -0.42
C PRO A 128 6.78 16.25 -1.51
N VAL A 129 5.92 15.68 -2.33
CA VAL A 129 5.22 16.43 -3.38
C VAL A 129 3.89 16.93 -2.82
N GLU A 130 3.88 18.10 -2.23
CA GLU A 130 2.64 18.70 -1.76
C GLU A 130 1.69 19.00 -2.94
N GLY A 131 0.45 18.54 -2.82
CA GLY A 131 -0.68 18.95 -3.66
C GLY A 131 -0.59 18.65 -5.15
N LYS A 132 0.34 17.83 -5.64
CA LYS A 132 0.47 17.53 -7.08
C LYS A 132 0.00 16.12 -7.42
N LYS A 133 -1.16 16.09 -8.08
CA LYS A 133 -1.74 14.89 -8.69
C LYS A 133 -0.70 14.17 -9.57
N GLY A 134 -0.63 12.84 -9.45
CA GLY A 134 0.15 12.01 -10.38
C GLY A 134 1.64 11.83 -10.07
N ARG A 135 2.09 12.16 -8.86
CA ARG A 135 3.48 11.94 -8.41
C ARG A 135 3.61 11.00 -7.22
N ASP A 136 2.56 10.28 -6.94
CA ASP A 136 2.44 9.26 -5.89
C ASP A 136 2.76 7.85 -6.38
N THR A 137 3.54 7.74 -7.45
CA THR A 137 3.89 6.48 -8.11
C THR A 137 5.35 6.14 -7.82
N VAL A 138 5.62 4.96 -7.26
CA VAL A 138 6.97 4.48 -6.95
C VAL A 138 7.83 4.31 -8.21
N CYS A 139 9.15 4.34 -8.02
CA CYS A 139 10.11 4.19 -9.10
C CYS A 139 10.17 2.75 -9.62
N MET A 140 9.82 2.52 -10.86
CA MET A 140 9.81 1.18 -11.48
C MET A 140 11.19 0.67 -11.90
N GLY A 141 12.16 1.55 -12.02
CA GLY A 141 13.51 1.19 -12.45
C GLY A 141 14.48 0.88 -11.31
N ARG A 142 14.12 1.18 -10.06
CA ARG A 142 14.96 0.89 -8.90
C ARG A 142 14.75 -0.54 -8.40
N PRO A 143 15.80 -1.32 -8.19
CA PRO A 143 15.65 -2.67 -7.62
C PRO A 143 15.09 -2.66 -6.19
N GLU A 144 15.26 -1.54 -5.45
CA GLU A 144 14.70 -1.32 -4.13
C GLU A 144 13.18 -1.47 -4.14
N THR A 145 12.50 -0.96 -5.17
CA THR A 145 11.04 -1.04 -5.27
C THR A 145 10.56 -2.50 -5.33
N LEU A 146 11.16 -3.31 -6.19
CA LEU A 146 10.78 -4.72 -6.30
C LEU A 146 11.11 -5.50 -5.01
N ARG A 147 12.24 -5.18 -4.38
CA ARG A 147 12.63 -5.76 -3.09
C ARG A 147 11.62 -5.41 -2.01
N PHE A 148 11.28 -4.13 -1.90
CA PHE A 148 10.26 -3.66 -0.95
C PHE A 148 8.95 -4.44 -1.09
N VAL A 149 8.44 -4.59 -2.31
CA VAL A 149 7.19 -5.30 -2.54
C VAL A 149 7.28 -6.78 -2.17
N LYS A 150 8.38 -7.44 -2.54
CA LYS A 150 8.61 -8.85 -2.16
C LYS A 150 8.66 -9.03 -0.65
N ASP A 151 9.36 -8.16 0.06
CA ASP A 151 9.44 -8.18 1.51
C ASP A 151 8.06 -7.98 2.17
N VAL A 152 7.24 -7.05 1.64
CA VAL A 152 5.86 -6.87 2.10
C VAL A 152 5.03 -8.13 1.86
N VAL A 153 5.12 -8.73 0.68
CA VAL A 153 4.41 -9.98 0.35
C VAL A 153 4.84 -11.12 1.26
N ASP A 154 6.12 -11.23 1.58
CA ASP A 154 6.63 -12.26 2.50
C ASP A 154 6.05 -12.11 3.90
N GLU A 155 5.86 -10.90 4.40
CA GLU A 155 5.19 -10.70 5.69
C GLU A 155 3.68 -10.98 5.61
N LEU A 156 3.01 -10.61 4.50
CA LEU A 156 1.60 -10.97 4.29
C LEU A 156 1.37 -12.48 4.39
N LYS A 157 2.29 -13.31 3.87
CA LYS A 157 2.21 -14.77 3.99
C LYS A 157 2.19 -15.27 5.44
N THR A 158 2.82 -14.56 6.35
CA THR A 158 2.84 -14.92 7.78
C THR A 158 1.58 -14.50 8.51
N ILE A 159 0.83 -13.57 7.93
CA ILE A 159 -0.39 -12.98 8.48
C ILE A 159 -1.62 -13.69 7.94
N PHE A 160 -1.68 -13.86 6.62
CA PHE A 160 -2.82 -14.46 5.91
C PHE A 160 -2.64 -15.96 5.71
N PRO A 161 -3.72 -16.77 5.81
CA PRO A 161 -3.65 -18.21 5.57
C PRO A 161 -3.12 -18.55 4.17
N PRO A 162 -2.44 -19.70 4.00
CA PRO A 162 -2.02 -20.16 2.68
C PRO A 162 -3.19 -20.18 1.67
N GLY A 163 -2.93 -19.74 0.45
CA GLY A 163 -3.95 -19.66 -0.60
C GLY A 163 -4.91 -18.46 -0.47
N SER A 164 -4.69 -17.55 0.49
CA SER A 164 -5.48 -16.33 0.57
C SER A 164 -5.26 -15.46 -0.66
N PRO A 165 -6.34 -14.88 -1.23
CA PRO A 165 -6.21 -13.92 -2.31
C PRO A 165 -5.54 -12.65 -1.80
N ILE A 166 -4.68 -12.05 -2.62
CA ILE A 166 -4.07 -10.73 -2.39
C ILE A 166 -4.43 -9.86 -3.60
N HIS A 167 -4.94 -8.66 -3.34
CA HIS A 167 -5.15 -7.64 -4.36
C HIS A 167 -3.90 -6.78 -4.48
N LEU A 168 -3.38 -6.62 -5.70
CA LEU A 168 -2.12 -5.91 -5.96
C LEU A 168 -2.33 -4.44 -6.34
N GLY A 169 -3.55 -3.94 -6.25
CA GLY A 169 -3.90 -2.56 -6.61
C GLY A 169 -3.78 -2.31 -8.11
N HIS A 170 -2.96 -1.33 -8.47
CA HIS A 170 -2.68 -0.87 -9.84
C HIS A 170 -3.69 0.16 -10.36
N ASP A 171 -4.37 0.86 -9.46
CA ASP A 171 -5.33 1.88 -9.81
C ASP A 171 -4.64 3.18 -10.24
N GLU A 172 -5.23 3.88 -11.21
CA GLU A 172 -4.92 5.26 -11.63
C GLU A 172 -3.42 5.58 -11.81
N VAL A 173 -2.61 4.63 -12.24
CA VAL A 173 -1.16 4.74 -12.31
C VAL A 173 -0.70 5.87 -13.21
N SER A 174 -0.09 6.90 -12.62
CA SER A 174 0.57 7.99 -13.35
C SER A 174 1.97 7.58 -13.79
N THR A 175 2.28 7.82 -15.06
CA THR A 175 3.62 7.58 -15.61
C THR A 175 4.52 8.83 -15.62
N GLU A 176 4.04 9.96 -15.09
CA GLU A 176 4.73 11.24 -15.18
C GLU A 176 6.12 11.18 -14.52
N SER A 177 6.21 10.62 -13.30
CA SER A 177 7.45 10.49 -12.55
C SER A 177 8.50 9.61 -13.24
N TRP A 178 8.07 8.68 -14.09
CA TRP A 178 8.95 7.75 -14.80
C TRP A 178 9.62 8.34 -16.03
N ARG A 179 9.01 9.40 -16.62
CA ARG A 179 9.42 9.99 -17.89
C ARG A 179 10.89 10.42 -17.93
N ASN A 180 11.32 11.10 -16.89
CA ASN A 180 12.68 11.68 -16.81
C ASN A 180 13.57 10.95 -15.79
N CYS A 181 13.07 9.90 -15.15
CA CYS A 181 13.83 9.12 -14.18
C CYS A 181 14.87 8.23 -14.89
N LYS A 182 16.14 8.41 -14.60
CA LYS A 182 17.22 7.63 -15.22
C LYS A 182 17.07 6.11 -15.02
N TYR A 183 16.60 5.68 -13.85
CA TYR A 183 16.40 4.26 -13.54
C TYR A 183 15.23 3.67 -14.35
N CYS A 184 14.10 4.41 -14.45
CA CYS A 184 12.97 3.99 -15.27
C CYS A 184 13.35 3.93 -16.76
N GLN A 185 14.11 4.90 -17.26
CA GLN A 185 14.58 4.90 -18.64
C GLN A 185 15.57 3.78 -18.92
N SER A 186 16.46 3.44 -17.97
CA SER A 186 17.34 2.27 -18.08
C SER A 186 16.53 0.98 -18.16
N ARG A 187 15.52 0.83 -17.30
CA ARG A 187 14.64 -0.35 -17.32
C ARG A 187 13.86 -0.51 -18.62
N LEU A 188 13.36 0.60 -19.20
CA LEU A 188 12.71 0.56 -20.51
C LEU A 188 13.63 0.03 -21.62
N LYS A 189 14.89 0.46 -21.60
CA LYS A 189 15.90 -0.04 -22.57
C LYS A 189 16.17 -1.52 -22.39
N GLU A 190 16.29 -2.00 -21.15
CA GLU A 190 16.45 -3.44 -20.85
C GLU A 190 15.27 -4.26 -21.35
N LEU A 191 14.06 -3.73 -21.25
CA LEU A 191 12.83 -4.36 -21.75
C LEU A 191 12.68 -4.27 -23.27
N ASN A 192 13.54 -3.51 -23.95
CA ASN A 192 13.40 -3.16 -25.36
C ASN A 192 12.04 -2.55 -25.71
N GLU A 193 11.55 -1.66 -24.82
CA GLU A 193 10.24 -1.03 -24.91
C GLU A 193 10.35 0.50 -24.97
N ASN A 194 9.38 1.15 -25.62
CA ASN A 194 9.33 2.61 -25.74
C ASN A 194 8.17 3.23 -24.95
N SER A 195 7.24 2.42 -24.48
CA SER A 195 6.07 2.89 -23.73
C SER A 195 6.31 2.81 -22.23
N LEU A 196 6.11 3.94 -21.52
CA LEU A 196 6.18 3.95 -20.06
C LEU A 196 5.21 2.95 -19.40
N LYS A 197 4.08 2.63 -20.05
CA LYS A 197 3.14 1.61 -19.55
C LYS A 197 3.76 0.22 -19.47
N ALA A 198 4.83 -0.04 -20.24
CA ALA A 198 5.53 -1.32 -20.17
C ALA A 198 6.19 -1.55 -18.81
N LEU A 199 6.64 -0.48 -18.13
CA LEU A 199 7.19 -0.57 -16.78
C LEU A 199 6.16 -1.09 -15.76
N GLY A 200 4.93 -0.58 -15.82
CA GLY A 200 3.86 -1.06 -14.95
C GLY A 200 3.49 -2.53 -15.22
N ARG A 201 3.41 -2.91 -16.51
CA ARG A 201 3.17 -4.32 -16.90
C ARG A 201 4.26 -5.25 -16.40
N ASP A 202 5.53 -4.89 -16.63
CA ASP A 202 6.68 -5.67 -16.19
C ASP A 202 6.69 -5.84 -14.66
N PHE A 203 6.47 -4.76 -13.94
CA PHE A 203 6.38 -4.78 -12.48
C PHE A 203 5.27 -5.71 -11.99
N LEU A 204 4.05 -5.53 -12.49
CA LEU A 204 2.91 -6.35 -12.10
C LEU A 204 3.16 -7.82 -12.40
N GLN A 205 3.76 -8.14 -13.56
CA GLN A 205 4.10 -9.52 -13.93
C GLN A 205 5.13 -10.12 -12.97
N GLN A 206 6.16 -9.37 -12.59
CA GLN A 206 7.18 -9.82 -11.63
C GLN A 206 6.57 -10.07 -10.26
N VAL A 207 5.74 -9.15 -9.76
CA VAL A 207 5.08 -9.28 -8.45
C VAL A 207 4.07 -10.44 -8.47
N ALA A 208 3.23 -10.54 -9.50
CA ALA A 208 2.27 -11.64 -9.64
C ALA A 208 2.98 -13.00 -9.72
N SER A 209 4.05 -13.10 -10.51
CA SER A 209 4.86 -14.33 -10.59
C SER A 209 5.48 -14.69 -9.25
N TYR A 210 5.94 -13.69 -8.48
CA TYR A 210 6.45 -13.91 -7.14
C TYR A 210 5.36 -14.42 -6.19
N VAL A 211 4.21 -13.75 -6.13
CA VAL A 211 3.06 -14.19 -5.31
C VAL A 211 2.66 -15.62 -5.66
N LEU A 212 2.52 -15.93 -6.95
CA LEU A 212 2.14 -17.28 -7.41
C LEU A 212 3.18 -18.33 -7.04
N SER A 213 4.49 -17.99 -7.08
CA SER A 213 5.55 -18.93 -6.67
C SER A 213 5.46 -19.32 -5.19
N LEU A 214 4.80 -18.51 -4.36
CA LEU A 214 4.63 -18.72 -2.94
C LEU A 214 3.38 -19.55 -2.58
N ILE A 215 2.44 -19.71 -3.52
CA ILE A 215 1.21 -20.48 -3.29
C ILE A 215 1.45 -21.98 -3.39
N HIS A 216 2.53 -22.40 -4.03
CA HIS A 216 2.86 -23.81 -4.29
C HIS A 216 3.83 -24.43 -3.27
N ILE A 217 4.09 -23.76 -2.14
CA ILE A 217 4.96 -24.30 -1.07
C ILE A 217 4.11 -24.76 0.12
#